data_b8edc1492ac91e129e58dee0d17539b5
#
_entry.id   b8edc1492ac91e129e58dee0d17539b5
#
_cell.length_a   1.000
_cell.length_b   1.000
_cell.length_c   1.000
_cell.angle_alpha   90.00
_cell.angle_beta   90.00
_cell.angle_gamma   90.00
#
_symmetry.space_group_name_H-M   'P 1'
#
loop_
_entity.id
_entity.type
_entity.pdbx_description
1 polymer ?
#
loop_
_entity_poly.entity_id
_entity_poly.type
_entity_poly.pdbx_seq_one_letter_code
_entity_poly.pdbx_strand_id
1 'polypeptide(L)'
;MVEPIDQVLMSLRQLIRATELHSKKLLKTTGLTTPQLLILRAIHDQSEITTGELASAVSLSQATITNIVDRMEKHGLVSRQRSVIDRRRVYVHLTDHAKTVLTNSPMPLQEHFTERFNQLKDWEQNQVIASLQRVVQMMDASDIVAAPLL
;
A
#
# COMPACT_ATOMS: atom_id res chain seq x y z
N MET A 1 -30.06 19.05 14.35
CA MET A 1 -30.11 17.58 14.04
C MET A 1 -29.15 17.38 12.89
N VAL A 2 -28.19 16.44 13.01
CA VAL A 2 -27.23 16.18 11.93
C VAL A 2 -27.94 15.33 10.88
N GLU A 3 -27.98 15.80 9.64
CA GLU A 3 -28.57 15.06 8.52
C GLU A 3 -27.81 13.75 8.26
N PRO A 4 -28.47 12.66 7.81
CA PRO A 4 -27.77 11.40 7.50
C PRO A 4 -26.62 11.58 6.51
N ILE A 5 -26.77 12.47 5.52
CA ILE A 5 -25.72 12.78 4.56
C ILE A 5 -24.47 13.40 5.22
N ASP A 6 -24.68 14.26 6.20
CA ASP A 6 -23.56 14.88 6.93
C ASP A 6 -22.75 13.85 7.69
N GLN A 7 -23.40 12.84 8.28
CA GLN A 7 -22.72 11.74 8.98
C GLN A 7 -21.84 10.93 8.03
N VAL A 8 -22.34 10.62 6.83
CA VAL A 8 -21.57 9.94 5.78
C VAL A 8 -20.36 10.76 5.37
N LEU A 9 -20.55 12.05 5.06
CA LEU A 9 -19.49 12.96 4.65
C LEU A 9 -18.45 13.14 5.76
N MET A 10 -18.88 13.23 7.02
CA MET A 10 -17.95 13.25 8.16
C MET A 10 -17.10 11.99 8.23
N SER A 11 -17.72 10.81 8.10
CA SER A 11 -17.00 9.53 8.13
C SER A 11 -15.99 9.43 6.99
N LEU A 12 -16.34 9.84 5.78
CA LEU A 12 -15.41 9.88 4.65
C LEU A 12 -14.22 10.81 4.92
N ARG A 13 -14.47 12.02 5.45
CA ARG A 13 -13.37 12.94 5.82
C ARG A 13 -12.49 12.37 6.92
N GLN A 14 -13.05 11.64 7.89
CA GLN A 14 -12.28 10.97 8.94
C GLN A 14 -11.37 9.88 8.36
N LEU A 15 -11.86 9.08 7.40
CA LEU A 15 -11.06 8.05 6.72
C LEU A 15 -9.90 8.69 5.93
N ILE A 16 -10.18 9.72 5.13
CA ILE A 16 -9.16 10.47 4.38
C ILE A 16 -8.11 11.03 5.36
N ARG A 17 -8.55 11.65 6.44
CA ARG A 17 -7.66 12.24 7.43
C ARG A 17 -6.81 11.21 8.16
N ALA A 18 -7.37 10.03 8.46
CA ALA A 18 -6.62 8.94 9.09
C ALA A 18 -5.48 8.44 8.18
N THR A 19 -5.73 8.28 6.89
CA THR A 19 -4.70 7.87 5.91
C THR A 19 -3.59 8.93 5.75
N GLU A 20 -3.96 10.21 5.73
CA GLU A 20 -2.99 11.32 5.68
C GLU A 20 -2.08 11.36 6.91
N LEU A 21 -2.67 11.23 8.11
CA LEU A 21 -1.92 11.25 9.37
C LEU A 21 -0.98 10.05 9.46
N HIS A 22 -1.43 8.88 9.02
CA HIS A 22 -0.59 7.68 8.97
C HIS A 22 0.60 7.88 8.02
N SER A 23 0.36 8.38 6.80
CA SER A 23 1.42 8.67 5.82
C SER A 23 2.43 9.69 6.35
N LYS A 24 1.98 10.74 7.04
CA LYS A 24 2.87 11.74 7.67
C LYS A 24 3.71 11.12 8.79
N LYS A 25 3.10 10.25 9.63
CA LYS A 25 3.82 9.55 10.69
C LYS A 25 4.87 8.62 10.11
N LEU A 26 4.53 7.84 9.09
CA LEU A 26 5.45 6.96 8.39
C LEU A 26 6.67 7.73 7.85
N LEU A 27 6.42 8.81 7.11
CA LEU A 27 7.50 9.64 6.57
C LEU A 27 8.40 10.23 7.67
N LYS A 28 7.82 10.70 8.76
CA LYS A 28 8.57 11.27 9.89
C LYS A 28 9.42 10.24 10.61
N THR A 29 8.94 9.01 10.77
CA THR A 29 9.62 7.96 11.56
C THR A 29 10.63 7.16 10.75
N THR A 30 10.39 6.97 9.46
CA THR A 30 11.20 6.07 8.61
C THR A 30 11.84 6.76 7.41
N GLY A 31 11.42 7.96 7.07
CA GLY A 31 11.78 8.63 5.82
C GLY A 31 11.13 8.03 4.57
N LEU A 32 10.24 7.03 4.74
CA LEU A 32 9.56 6.37 3.63
C LEU A 32 8.20 6.99 3.34
N THR A 33 7.85 7.05 2.06
CA THR A 33 6.49 7.27 1.61
C THR A 33 5.69 5.96 1.65
N THR A 34 4.36 6.05 1.66
CA THR A 34 3.50 4.86 1.62
C THR A 34 3.80 3.94 0.42
N PRO A 35 3.93 4.43 -0.83
CA PRO A 35 4.32 3.58 -1.95
C PRO A 35 5.67 2.87 -1.77
N GLN A 36 6.65 3.54 -1.19
CA GLN A 36 7.95 2.93 -0.91
C GLN A 36 7.84 1.81 0.13
N LEU A 37 7.08 2.01 1.19
CA LEU A 37 6.82 0.95 2.19
C LEU A 37 6.15 -0.26 1.54
N LEU A 38 5.13 -0.05 0.70
CA LEU A 38 4.43 -1.13 0.00
C LEU A 38 5.37 -1.92 -0.92
N ILE A 39 6.24 -1.22 -1.65
CA ILE A 39 7.24 -1.84 -2.51
C ILE A 39 8.21 -2.69 -1.67
N LEU A 40 8.74 -2.15 -0.57
CA LEU A 40 9.64 -2.91 0.31
C LEU A 40 8.98 -4.16 0.87
N ARG A 41 7.71 -4.08 1.26
CA ARG A 41 6.95 -5.25 1.74
C ARG A 41 6.74 -6.28 0.64
N ALA A 42 6.34 -5.86 -0.55
CA ALA A 42 6.17 -6.77 -1.68
C ALA A 42 7.48 -7.50 -2.04
N ILE A 43 8.62 -6.82 -1.96
CA ILE A 43 9.94 -7.45 -2.14
C ILE A 43 10.27 -8.40 -0.98
N HIS A 44 9.89 -8.03 0.25
CA HIS A 44 10.11 -8.88 1.42
C HIS A 44 9.34 -10.20 1.34
N ASP A 45 8.09 -10.13 0.91
CA ASP A 45 7.18 -11.28 0.84
C ASP A 45 7.51 -12.22 -0.33
N GLN A 46 8.11 -11.67 -1.39
CA GLN A 46 8.50 -12.41 -2.58
C GLN A 46 10.02 -12.27 -2.79
N SER A 47 10.77 -13.33 -2.52
CA SER A 47 12.24 -13.31 -2.56
C SER A 47 12.83 -12.89 -3.90
N GLU A 48 12.12 -13.13 -5.00
CA GLU A 48 12.51 -12.80 -6.37
C GLU A 48 11.35 -12.14 -7.10
N ILE A 49 11.35 -10.81 -7.17
CA ILE A 49 10.30 -10.02 -7.81
C ILE A 49 10.92 -9.03 -8.81
N THR A 50 10.34 -8.96 -10.00
CA THR A 50 10.72 -7.99 -11.03
C THR A 50 9.95 -6.68 -10.85
N THR A 51 10.42 -5.60 -11.51
CA THR A 51 9.70 -4.30 -11.50
C THR A 51 8.29 -4.41 -12.10
N GLY A 52 8.09 -5.29 -13.09
CA GLY A 52 6.75 -5.54 -13.65
C GLY A 52 5.82 -6.24 -12.67
N GLU A 53 6.31 -7.24 -11.96
CA GLU A 53 5.56 -7.94 -10.91
C GLU A 53 5.26 -7.00 -9.72
N LEU A 54 6.21 -6.13 -9.35
CA LEU A 54 6.00 -5.08 -8.35
C LEU A 54 4.89 -4.11 -8.76
N ALA A 55 4.88 -3.67 -10.02
CA ALA A 55 3.84 -2.78 -10.55
C ALA A 55 2.44 -3.38 -10.36
N SER A 56 2.29 -4.67 -10.66
CA SER A 56 1.04 -5.40 -10.45
C SER A 56 0.70 -5.57 -8.96
N ALA A 57 1.68 -5.92 -8.14
CA ALA A 57 1.48 -6.15 -6.70
C ALA A 57 1.02 -4.89 -5.95
N VAL A 58 1.52 -3.71 -6.33
CA VAL A 58 1.16 -2.44 -5.69
C VAL A 58 0.18 -1.59 -6.51
N SER A 59 -0.36 -2.12 -7.61
CA SER A 59 -1.32 -1.46 -8.53
C SER A 59 -0.87 -0.07 -8.99
N LEU A 60 0.39 0.06 -9.34
CA LEU A 60 0.96 1.25 -9.96
C LEU A 60 1.43 0.97 -11.39
N SER A 61 1.55 2.02 -12.21
CA SER A 61 2.10 1.87 -13.55
C SER A 61 3.56 1.45 -13.51
N GLN A 62 4.01 0.72 -14.53
CA GLN A 62 5.41 0.29 -14.63
C GLN A 62 6.38 1.49 -14.65
N ALA A 63 6.01 2.58 -15.30
CA ALA A 63 6.81 3.80 -15.34
C ALA A 63 6.95 4.40 -13.92
N THR A 64 5.86 4.45 -13.15
CA THR A 64 5.86 4.93 -11.76
C THR A 64 6.75 4.06 -10.88
N ILE A 65 6.61 2.74 -10.96
CA ILE A 65 7.43 1.79 -10.19
C ILE A 65 8.91 1.94 -10.56
N THR A 66 9.25 2.02 -11.83
CA THR A 66 10.64 2.21 -12.27
C THR A 66 11.25 3.45 -11.63
N ASN A 67 10.54 4.59 -11.68
CA ASN A 67 11.01 5.84 -11.07
C ASN A 67 11.16 5.75 -9.55
N ILE A 68 10.24 5.07 -8.87
CA ILE A 68 10.33 4.89 -7.41
C ILE A 68 11.49 3.98 -7.06
N VAL A 69 11.63 2.84 -7.72
CA VAL A 69 12.71 1.87 -7.50
C VAL A 69 14.08 2.49 -7.79
N ASP A 70 14.21 3.32 -8.85
CA ASP A 70 15.45 4.05 -9.15
C ASP A 70 15.87 4.97 -8.00
N ARG A 71 14.91 5.69 -7.40
CA ARG A 71 15.17 6.52 -6.22
C ARG A 71 15.54 5.68 -5.00
N MET A 72 14.83 4.58 -4.78
CA MET A 72 15.10 3.69 -3.66
C MET A 72 16.48 3.04 -3.77
N GLU A 73 16.93 2.69 -4.97
CA GLU A 73 18.26 2.18 -5.23
C GLU A 73 19.34 3.23 -4.94
N LYS A 74 19.13 4.47 -5.38
CA LYS A 74 20.02 5.61 -5.05
C LYS A 74 20.13 5.89 -3.56
N HIS A 75 19.07 5.60 -2.79
CA HIS A 75 19.08 5.75 -1.33
C HIS A 75 19.51 4.48 -0.58
N GLY A 76 19.97 3.46 -1.31
CA GLY A 76 20.48 2.22 -0.71
C GLY A 76 19.42 1.36 -0.04
N LEU A 77 18.16 1.46 -0.46
CA LEU A 77 17.05 0.65 0.06
C LEU A 77 16.87 -0.66 -0.72
N VAL A 78 17.12 -0.63 -2.01
CA VAL A 78 17.01 -1.81 -2.89
C VAL A 78 18.24 -1.93 -3.78
N SER A 79 18.45 -3.11 -4.31
CA SER A 79 19.44 -3.40 -5.34
C SER A 79 18.80 -4.20 -6.47
N ARG A 80 19.33 -4.04 -7.68
CA ARG A 80 18.89 -4.82 -8.83
C ARG A 80 19.91 -5.90 -9.15
N GLN A 81 19.42 -7.10 -9.40
CA GLN A 81 20.24 -8.23 -9.82
C GLN A 81 19.65 -8.89 -11.06
N ARG A 82 20.48 -9.01 -12.10
CA ARG A 82 20.07 -9.71 -13.30
C ARG A 82 20.05 -11.21 -13.05
N SER A 83 19.00 -11.89 -13.52
CA SER A 83 18.90 -13.34 -13.41
C SER A 83 20.05 -14.04 -14.14
N VAL A 84 20.58 -15.09 -13.52
CA VAL A 84 21.60 -15.95 -14.10
C VAL A 84 21.00 -16.90 -15.14
N ILE A 85 19.73 -17.28 -14.92
CA ILE A 85 19.00 -18.24 -15.76
C ILE A 85 18.42 -17.54 -16.98
N ASP A 86 17.75 -16.40 -16.78
CA ASP A 86 17.17 -15.58 -17.85
C ASP A 86 17.64 -14.13 -17.73
N ARG A 87 18.62 -13.78 -18.55
CA ARG A 87 19.25 -12.44 -18.55
C ARG A 87 18.29 -11.29 -18.89
N ARG A 88 17.07 -11.60 -19.36
CA ARG A 88 16.02 -10.60 -19.61
C ARG A 88 15.31 -10.16 -18.33
N ARG A 89 15.39 -10.98 -17.29
CA ARG A 89 14.76 -10.71 -15.99
C ARG A 89 15.75 -10.01 -15.06
N VAL A 90 15.28 -8.92 -14.46
CA VAL A 90 16.00 -8.18 -13.43
C VAL A 90 15.14 -8.19 -12.17
N TYR A 91 15.67 -8.81 -11.13
CA TYR A 91 15.03 -8.90 -9.83
C TYR A 91 15.43 -7.71 -8.96
N VAL A 92 14.53 -7.31 -8.09
CA VAL A 92 14.74 -6.26 -7.08
C VAL A 92 14.82 -6.93 -5.70
N HIS A 93 15.86 -6.60 -4.96
CA HIS A 93 16.13 -7.16 -3.63
C HIS A 93 16.23 -6.06 -2.59
N LEU A 94 15.86 -6.39 -1.34
CA LEU A 94 16.09 -5.50 -0.20
C LEU A 94 17.57 -5.47 0.17
N THR A 95 18.08 -4.29 0.50
CA THR A 95 19.35 -4.16 1.21
C THR A 95 19.16 -4.47 2.70
N ASP A 96 20.25 -4.71 3.43
CA ASP A 96 20.18 -4.90 4.88
C ASP A 96 19.68 -3.64 5.60
N HIS A 97 20.02 -2.46 5.07
CA HIS A 97 19.46 -1.20 5.54
C HIS A 97 17.93 -1.17 5.40
N ALA A 98 17.41 -1.56 4.24
CA ALA A 98 15.96 -1.61 4.02
C ALA A 98 15.25 -2.61 4.94
N LYS A 99 15.85 -3.76 5.21
CA LYS A 99 15.32 -4.75 6.18
C LYS A 99 15.20 -4.15 7.57
N THR A 100 16.22 -3.41 8.02
CA THR A 100 16.21 -2.71 9.31
C THR A 100 15.12 -1.64 9.36
N VAL A 101 15.02 -0.81 8.31
CA VAL A 101 13.98 0.22 8.21
C VAL A 101 12.58 -0.41 8.22
N LEU A 102 12.39 -1.52 7.50
CA LEU A 102 11.11 -2.22 7.42
C LEU A 102 10.70 -2.80 8.78
N THR A 103 11.64 -3.41 9.52
CA THR A 103 11.40 -3.94 10.88
C THR A 103 11.00 -2.85 11.86
N ASN A 104 11.56 -1.65 11.73
CA ASN A 104 11.27 -0.51 12.59
C ASN A 104 10.11 0.36 12.10
N SER A 105 9.53 0.03 10.94
CA SER A 105 8.41 0.77 10.37
C SER A 105 7.13 0.51 11.18
N PRO A 106 6.30 1.53 11.39
CA PRO A 106 5.00 1.33 12.01
C PRO A 106 4.18 0.35 11.16
N MET A 107 3.37 -0.44 11.84
CA MET A 107 2.41 -1.32 11.19
C MET A 107 1.53 -0.51 10.24
N PRO A 108 1.33 -0.91 8.98
CA PRO A 108 0.43 -0.22 8.08
C PRO A 108 -0.96 -0.07 8.70
N LEU A 109 -1.60 1.05 8.41
CA LEU A 109 -2.99 1.28 8.85
C LEU A 109 -3.91 0.11 8.49
N GLN A 110 -3.63 -0.52 7.37
CA GLN A 110 -4.35 -1.67 6.86
C GLN A 110 -4.21 -2.93 7.73
N GLU A 111 -3.05 -3.23 8.28
CA GLU A 111 -2.89 -4.43 9.14
C GLU A 111 -3.79 -4.32 10.37
N HIS A 112 -3.83 -3.16 11.03
CA HIS A 112 -4.78 -2.90 12.11
C HIS A 112 -6.24 -3.03 11.67
N PHE A 113 -6.56 -2.53 10.49
CA PHE A 113 -7.91 -2.65 9.94
C PHE A 113 -8.23 -4.12 9.63
N THR A 114 -7.31 -4.83 8.99
CA THR A 114 -7.48 -6.24 8.61
C THR A 114 -7.69 -7.13 9.83
N GLU A 115 -6.89 -6.95 10.88
CA GLU A 115 -7.06 -7.70 12.14
C GLU A 115 -8.46 -7.51 12.73
N ARG A 116 -8.92 -6.25 12.82
CA ARG A 116 -10.24 -5.93 13.36
C ARG A 116 -11.37 -6.41 12.45
N PHE A 117 -11.21 -6.28 11.14
CA PHE A 117 -12.18 -6.74 10.15
C PHE A 117 -12.36 -8.26 10.20
N ASN A 118 -11.27 -9.01 10.36
CA ASN A 118 -11.31 -10.48 10.45
C ASN A 118 -11.94 -10.99 11.77
N GLN A 119 -12.07 -10.13 12.79
CA GLN A 119 -12.78 -10.45 14.04
C GLN A 119 -14.29 -10.25 13.93
N LEU A 120 -14.75 -9.56 12.88
CA LEU A 120 -16.19 -9.38 12.63
C LEU A 120 -16.81 -10.70 12.18
N LYS A 121 -18.11 -10.86 12.50
CA LYS A 121 -18.92 -11.96 11.96
C LYS A 121 -19.15 -11.76 10.45
N ASP A 122 -19.38 -12.83 9.73
CA ASP A 122 -19.55 -12.79 8.27
C ASP A 122 -20.61 -11.77 7.80
N TRP A 123 -21.73 -11.65 8.52
CA TRP A 123 -22.77 -10.69 8.17
C TRP A 123 -22.33 -9.24 8.39
N GLU A 124 -21.50 -8.96 9.40
CA GLU A 124 -20.93 -7.62 9.66
C GLU A 124 -19.90 -7.25 8.58
N GLN A 125 -19.06 -8.22 8.20
CA GLN A 125 -18.12 -8.06 7.09
C GLN A 125 -18.86 -7.73 5.79
N ASN A 126 -19.90 -8.50 5.46
CA ASN A 126 -20.72 -8.27 4.28
C ASN A 126 -21.42 -6.90 4.30
N GLN A 127 -21.89 -6.45 5.46
CA GLN A 127 -22.48 -5.13 5.61
C GLN A 127 -21.47 -4.00 5.33
N VAL A 128 -20.26 -4.11 5.86
CA VAL A 128 -19.18 -3.14 5.60
C VAL A 128 -18.83 -3.11 4.11
N ILE A 129 -18.66 -4.28 3.49
CA ILE A 129 -18.34 -4.39 2.07
C ILE A 129 -19.43 -3.73 1.22
N ALA A 130 -20.69 -4.12 1.43
CA ALA A 130 -21.82 -3.61 0.66
C ALA A 130 -21.97 -2.08 0.80
N SER A 131 -21.81 -1.57 2.03
CA SER A 131 -21.90 -0.13 2.30
C SER A 131 -20.80 0.66 1.60
N LEU A 132 -19.55 0.20 1.66
CA LEU A 132 -18.42 0.85 1.00
C LEU A 132 -18.55 0.78 -0.53
N GLN A 133 -18.94 -0.37 -1.09
CA GLN A 133 -19.17 -0.49 -2.52
C GLN A 133 -20.26 0.47 -3.01
N ARG A 134 -21.33 0.65 -2.22
CA ARG A 134 -22.38 1.61 -2.53
C ARG A 134 -21.87 3.06 -2.53
N VAL A 135 -21.04 3.41 -1.55
CA VAL A 135 -20.41 4.74 -1.49
C VAL A 135 -19.52 4.98 -2.70
N VAL A 136 -18.69 4.00 -3.07
CA VAL A 136 -17.81 4.08 -4.26
C VAL A 136 -18.63 4.31 -5.53
N GLN A 137 -19.76 3.62 -5.70
CA GLN A 137 -20.66 3.83 -6.83
C GLN A 137 -21.28 5.25 -6.84
N MET A 138 -21.74 5.74 -5.68
CA MET A 138 -22.31 7.08 -5.57
C MET A 138 -21.29 8.21 -5.83
N MET A 139 -20.01 7.92 -5.72
CA MET A 139 -18.92 8.85 -5.99
C MET A 139 -18.33 8.71 -7.40
N ASP A 140 -18.95 7.91 -8.27
CA ASP A 140 -18.45 7.60 -9.62
C ASP A 140 -16.98 7.10 -9.63
N ALA A 141 -16.60 6.40 -8.54
CA ALA A 141 -15.22 5.95 -8.33
C ALA A 141 -15.01 4.47 -8.66
N SER A 142 -15.97 3.81 -9.28
CA SER A 142 -15.90 2.37 -9.57
C SER A 142 -14.79 1.98 -10.52
N ASP A 143 -14.37 2.89 -11.40
CA ASP A 143 -13.30 2.67 -12.39
C ASP A 143 -11.91 3.05 -11.87
N ILE A 144 -11.83 3.56 -10.64
CA ILE A 144 -10.56 3.90 -10.01
C ILE A 144 -9.87 2.60 -9.57
N VAL A 145 -8.74 2.30 -10.21
CA VAL A 145 -7.88 1.19 -9.78
C VAL A 145 -7.17 1.58 -8.51
N ALA A 146 -7.53 0.93 -7.41
CA ALA A 146 -6.87 1.10 -6.12
C ALA A 146 -6.01 -0.13 -5.82
N ALA A 147 -4.82 0.11 -5.27
CA ALA A 147 -4.00 -0.98 -4.77
C ALA A 147 -4.77 -1.73 -3.67
N PRO A 148 -4.69 -3.06 -3.63
CA PRO A 148 -5.27 -3.83 -2.53
C PRO A 148 -4.61 -3.53 -1.18
N LEU A 149 -3.59 -2.66 -1.19
CA LEU A 149 -2.79 -2.25 -0.05
C LEU A 149 -2.74 -0.71 0.04
N LEU A 150 -3.23 -0.19 1.13
CA LEU A 150 -3.07 1.23 1.51
C LEU A 150 -1.83 1.41 2.38
#